data_e0f700a5cee96a0ee582d46c1e4adcd2
#
_entry.id   e0f700a5cee96a0ee582d46c1e4adcd2
#
_cell.length_a   1.000
_cell.length_b   1.000
_cell.length_c   1.000
_cell.angle_alpha   90.00
_cell.angle_beta   90.00
_cell.angle_gamma   90.00
#
_symmetry.space_group_name_H-M   'P 1'
#
loop_
_entity.id
_entity.type
_entity.pdbx_description
1 polymer ?
#
loop_
_entity_poly.entity_id
_entity_poly.type
_entity_poly.pdbx_seq_one_letter_code
_entity_poly.pdbx_strand_id
1 'polypeptide(L)'
;MKESIRIVGFDCGEDGHSAVLLDETGEFERQIDVVNERRQIQEALAELLLEVGPETQLVVVVESKRSHGRIVSDVATELGCELWQVNTVALNHYRDLEGQPRKDDEWDAYLGARMVYLRMGGCREAIETTEEERSLSRLTRIHSRVTEDRKRYVARLRAVLLELAPEMLHAKWKGPRPDSKAMLYLLERWPGFNGLERAQLRSIEKILHQCRYGSKATDVAKLIRKAARGISMAAEERSSLTMELDLLLRQIRLCDESIAKVYAEIADCVERHPLGQKLLEMDGIGPVIAGILVSELYPVARVAAEPRSATYSGVTPLARKSGKSLDRDRLAQGVNKRVLHAMYTSAVVAIKHSAVDRAYYQKKLRGYAGHPKPHVAAFIALSRQRHKVIYKLMTTEARYDKEILVASHLERIERDRIAAA
;
A
#
# COMPACT_ATOMS: atom_id res chain seq x y z
N MET A 1 -38.55 -0.68 -3.51
CA MET A 1 -37.65 -0.38 -2.36
C MET A 1 -38.24 -1.11 -1.19
N LYS A 2 -37.40 -1.84 -0.43
CA LYS A 2 -37.87 -2.50 0.79
C LYS A 2 -38.27 -1.41 1.81
N GLU A 3 -39.39 -1.62 2.50
CA GLU A 3 -39.98 -0.57 3.35
C GLU A 3 -39.32 -0.43 4.71
N SER A 4 -38.64 -1.48 5.19
CA SER A 4 -37.96 -1.52 6.48
C SER A 4 -36.54 -2.08 6.39
N ILE A 5 -35.71 -1.76 7.38
CA ILE A 5 -34.31 -2.19 7.47
C ILE A 5 -34.10 -2.85 8.84
N ARG A 6 -33.48 -4.03 8.85
CA ARG A 6 -32.97 -4.69 10.06
C ARG A 6 -31.47 -4.82 9.97
N ILE A 7 -30.76 -4.62 11.07
CA ILE A 7 -29.30 -4.55 11.08
C ILE A 7 -28.74 -5.61 12.01
N VAL A 8 -27.79 -6.40 11.51
CA VAL A 8 -26.98 -7.34 12.29
C VAL A 8 -25.51 -6.96 12.19
N GLY A 9 -24.88 -6.71 13.34
CA GLY A 9 -23.45 -6.44 13.43
C GLY A 9 -22.69 -7.71 13.80
N PHE A 10 -21.52 -7.89 13.20
CA PHE A 10 -20.63 -9.01 13.49
C PHE A 10 -19.29 -8.50 14.02
N ASP A 11 -18.89 -8.97 15.20
CA ASP A 11 -17.50 -9.02 15.59
C ASP A 11 -16.92 -10.38 15.21
N CYS A 12 -15.91 -10.37 14.34
CA CYS A 12 -15.43 -11.57 13.66
C CYS A 12 -14.14 -12.09 14.29
N GLY A 13 -14.23 -13.20 15.02
CA GLY A 13 -13.10 -13.93 15.60
C GLY A 13 -12.55 -15.04 14.69
N GLU A 14 -11.53 -15.73 15.18
CA GLU A 14 -10.88 -16.86 14.50
C GLU A 14 -11.74 -18.12 14.57
N ASP A 15 -12.25 -18.48 15.76
CA ASP A 15 -13.03 -19.69 16.00
C ASP A 15 -14.53 -19.46 15.78
N GLY A 16 -15.02 -18.26 16.01
CA GLY A 16 -16.41 -17.90 15.89
C GLY A 16 -16.63 -16.40 15.83
N HIS A 17 -17.86 -16.02 15.63
CA HIS A 17 -18.31 -14.65 15.50
C HIS A 17 -19.40 -14.36 16.52
N SER A 18 -19.31 -13.22 17.18
CA SER A 18 -20.43 -12.67 17.96
C SER A 18 -21.24 -11.75 17.04
N ALA A 19 -22.51 -12.05 16.86
CA ALA A 19 -23.41 -11.23 16.08
C ALA A 19 -24.50 -10.64 16.96
N VAL A 20 -24.89 -9.39 16.71
CA VAL A 20 -25.96 -8.70 17.43
C VAL A 20 -26.98 -8.18 16.44
N LEU A 21 -28.23 -8.61 16.61
CA LEU A 21 -29.37 -8.08 15.87
C LEU A 21 -29.92 -6.87 16.62
N LEU A 22 -30.17 -5.79 15.90
CA LEU A 22 -30.86 -4.61 16.42
C LEU A 22 -32.36 -4.72 16.18
N ASP A 23 -33.15 -4.17 17.11
CA ASP A 23 -34.56 -3.94 16.91
C ASP A 23 -34.85 -2.78 15.93
N GLU A 24 -36.12 -2.47 15.72
CA GLU A 24 -36.56 -1.40 14.81
C GLU A 24 -36.14 0.00 15.29
N THR A 25 -35.87 0.16 16.59
CA THR A 25 -35.40 1.42 17.20
C THR A 25 -33.90 1.57 17.21
N GLY A 26 -33.16 0.55 16.72
CA GLY A 26 -31.71 0.51 16.70
C GLY A 26 -31.06 0.12 18.03
N GLU A 27 -31.84 -0.45 18.95
CA GLU A 27 -31.35 -0.94 20.23
C GLU A 27 -31.06 -2.45 20.16
N PHE A 28 -30.32 -2.95 21.14
CA PHE A 28 -29.97 -4.35 21.25
C PHE A 28 -31.23 -5.22 21.40
N GLU A 29 -31.40 -6.17 20.49
CA GLU A 29 -32.47 -7.15 20.58
C GLU A 29 -31.96 -8.50 21.10
N ARG A 30 -30.98 -9.08 20.41
CA ARG A 30 -30.37 -10.34 20.82
C ARG A 30 -28.98 -10.57 20.26
N GLN A 31 -28.20 -11.39 20.95
CA GLN A 31 -26.93 -11.92 20.50
C GLN A 31 -27.12 -13.27 19.79
N ILE A 32 -26.28 -13.53 18.82
CA ILE A 32 -26.19 -14.78 18.06
C ILE A 32 -24.73 -15.16 17.97
N ASP A 33 -24.34 -16.29 18.54
CA ASP A 33 -23.00 -16.81 18.40
C ASP A 33 -22.92 -17.78 17.22
N VAL A 34 -22.02 -17.55 16.30
CA VAL A 34 -21.87 -18.31 15.06
C VAL A 34 -20.45 -18.82 14.93
N VAL A 35 -20.26 -20.13 14.78
CA VAL A 35 -18.94 -20.71 14.52
C VAL A 35 -18.41 -20.23 13.17
N ASN A 36 -17.11 -19.99 13.04
CA ASN A 36 -16.49 -19.53 11.81
C ASN A 36 -16.42 -20.64 10.73
N GLU A 37 -17.58 -21.19 10.42
CA GLU A 37 -17.81 -22.17 9.36
C GLU A 37 -18.83 -21.63 8.36
N ARG A 38 -18.52 -21.72 7.07
CA ARG A 38 -19.38 -21.17 6.01
C ARG A 38 -20.82 -21.63 6.12
N ARG A 39 -21.04 -22.92 6.40
CA ARG A 39 -22.39 -23.50 6.53
C ARG A 39 -23.18 -22.88 7.68
N GLN A 40 -22.56 -22.75 8.86
CA GLN A 40 -23.23 -22.19 10.03
C GLN A 40 -23.53 -20.69 9.85
N ILE A 41 -22.60 -19.94 9.24
CA ILE A 41 -22.86 -18.53 8.89
C ILE A 41 -24.02 -18.42 7.90
N GLN A 42 -24.09 -19.31 6.91
CA GLN A 42 -25.17 -19.35 5.93
C GLN A 42 -26.53 -19.68 6.57
N GLU A 43 -26.55 -20.68 7.45
CA GLU A 43 -27.75 -21.07 8.20
C GLU A 43 -28.24 -19.90 9.07
N ALA A 44 -27.35 -19.26 9.84
CA ALA A 44 -27.70 -18.13 10.71
C ALA A 44 -28.24 -16.92 9.93
N LEU A 45 -27.60 -16.55 8.82
CA LEU A 45 -28.07 -15.43 7.99
C LEU A 45 -29.37 -15.78 7.23
N ALA A 46 -29.56 -17.03 6.82
CA ALA A 46 -30.79 -17.48 6.18
C ALA A 46 -31.98 -17.47 7.18
N GLU A 47 -31.76 -17.91 8.43
CA GLU A 47 -32.77 -17.81 9.49
C GLU A 47 -33.17 -16.37 9.76
N LEU A 48 -32.22 -15.44 9.85
CA LEU A 48 -32.49 -14.01 10.00
C LEU A 48 -33.28 -13.45 8.82
N LEU A 49 -32.97 -13.84 7.58
CA LEU A 49 -33.71 -13.42 6.39
C LEU A 49 -35.16 -13.91 6.40
N LEU A 50 -35.40 -15.15 6.86
CA LEU A 50 -36.76 -15.70 6.99
C LEU A 50 -37.55 -14.95 8.06
N GLU A 51 -36.91 -14.63 9.19
CA GLU A 51 -37.55 -13.93 10.30
C GLU A 51 -37.95 -12.49 9.94
N VAL A 52 -37.03 -11.74 9.31
CA VAL A 52 -37.31 -10.34 8.93
C VAL A 52 -38.28 -10.22 7.76
N GLY A 53 -38.45 -11.27 6.97
CA GLY A 53 -39.38 -11.34 5.86
C GLY A 53 -38.91 -10.63 4.58
N PRO A 54 -39.63 -10.85 3.44
CA PRO A 54 -39.17 -10.43 2.12
C PRO A 54 -39.21 -8.91 1.91
N GLU A 55 -40.04 -8.18 2.63
CA GLU A 55 -40.21 -6.72 2.50
C GLU A 55 -39.14 -5.94 3.28
N THR A 56 -38.38 -6.62 4.15
CA THR A 56 -37.34 -6.01 4.98
C THR A 56 -35.94 -6.26 4.39
N GLN A 57 -35.11 -5.24 4.37
CA GLN A 57 -33.71 -5.36 3.97
C GLN A 57 -32.85 -5.75 5.18
N LEU A 58 -32.21 -6.92 5.13
CA LEU A 58 -31.20 -7.27 6.11
C LEU A 58 -29.87 -6.61 5.76
N VAL A 59 -29.35 -5.82 6.69
CA VAL A 59 -28.04 -5.15 6.60
C VAL A 59 -27.08 -5.88 7.50
N VAL A 60 -25.99 -6.39 6.92
CA VAL A 60 -24.90 -7.06 7.63
C VAL A 60 -23.74 -6.11 7.80
N VAL A 61 -23.26 -5.94 9.01
CA VAL A 61 -22.18 -5.02 9.35
C VAL A 61 -20.96 -5.80 9.82
N VAL A 62 -19.79 -5.50 9.25
CA VAL A 62 -18.50 -6.10 9.63
C VAL A 62 -17.42 -5.04 9.77
N GLU A 63 -16.42 -5.25 10.62
CA GLU A 63 -15.23 -4.39 10.65
C GLU A 63 -14.42 -4.48 9.33
N SER A 64 -14.25 -5.69 8.81
CA SER A 64 -13.43 -5.94 7.64
C SER A 64 -14.00 -7.04 6.75
N LYS A 65 -14.05 -6.82 5.46
CA LYS A 65 -14.30 -7.87 4.44
C LYS A 65 -13.14 -8.85 4.28
N ARG A 66 -12.09 -8.76 5.07
CA ARG A 66 -10.88 -9.57 4.96
C ARG A 66 -10.63 -10.30 6.26
N SER A 67 -9.71 -11.27 6.21
CA SER A 67 -9.40 -12.06 7.39
C SER A 67 -10.66 -12.75 7.94
N HIS A 68 -10.97 -12.56 9.20
CA HIS A 68 -12.06 -13.23 9.91
C HIS A 68 -13.46 -12.87 9.35
N GLY A 69 -13.69 -11.63 8.96
CA GLY A 69 -14.97 -11.19 8.38
C GLY A 69 -15.20 -11.56 6.91
N ARG A 70 -14.27 -12.31 6.28
CA ARG A 70 -14.38 -12.64 4.86
C ARG A 70 -15.55 -13.57 4.57
N ILE A 71 -15.67 -14.66 5.33
CA ILE A 71 -16.73 -15.66 5.08
C ILE A 71 -18.09 -15.05 5.32
N VAL A 72 -18.25 -14.26 6.39
CA VAL A 72 -19.49 -13.51 6.66
C VAL A 72 -19.84 -12.59 5.50
N SER A 73 -18.86 -11.84 4.99
CA SER A 73 -19.07 -10.93 3.86
C SER A 73 -19.44 -11.64 2.55
N ASP A 74 -18.78 -12.76 2.25
CA ASP A 74 -19.04 -13.54 1.04
C ASP A 74 -20.47 -14.14 1.12
N VAL A 75 -20.85 -14.75 2.25
CA VAL A 75 -22.17 -15.35 2.47
C VAL A 75 -23.28 -14.29 2.48
N ALA A 76 -23.07 -13.16 3.15
CA ALA A 76 -24.03 -12.06 3.15
C ALA A 76 -24.32 -11.55 1.74
N THR A 77 -23.28 -11.40 0.91
CA THR A 77 -23.42 -10.98 -0.49
C THR A 77 -24.16 -12.02 -1.32
N GLU A 78 -23.86 -13.32 -1.16
CA GLU A 78 -24.55 -14.42 -1.87
C GLU A 78 -26.03 -14.52 -1.53
N LEU A 79 -26.40 -14.23 -0.30
CA LEU A 79 -27.77 -14.21 0.16
C LEU A 79 -28.53 -12.90 -0.17
N GLY A 80 -27.86 -11.94 -0.82
CA GLY A 80 -28.46 -10.66 -1.22
C GLY A 80 -28.67 -9.68 -0.06
N CYS A 81 -27.94 -9.85 1.04
CA CYS A 81 -27.91 -8.88 2.14
C CYS A 81 -27.13 -7.63 1.73
N GLU A 82 -27.55 -6.50 2.25
CA GLU A 82 -26.76 -5.27 2.15
C GLU A 82 -25.57 -5.35 3.12
N LEU A 83 -24.36 -5.13 2.64
CA LEU A 83 -23.15 -5.28 3.44
C LEU A 83 -22.52 -3.91 3.74
N TRP A 84 -22.25 -3.66 5.01
CA TRP A 84 -21.59 -2.44 5.49
C TRP A 84 -20.28 -2.75 6.22
N GLN A 85 -19.37 -1.77 6.15
CA GLN A 85 -18.11 -1.82 6.89
C GLN A 85 -18.02 -0.65 7.85
N VAL A 86 -17.55 -0.93 9.06
CA VAL A 86 -17.22 0.07 10.07
C VAL A 86 -15.71 0.21 10.20
N ASN A 87 -15.24 1.44 10.26
CA ASN A 87 -13.82 1.70 10.49
C ASN A 87 -13.47 1.47 11.96
N THR A 88 -12.51 0.60 12.23
CA THR A 88 -12.06 0.25 13.60
C THR A 88 -11.69 1.46 14.46
N VAL A 89 -11.08 2.51 13.87
CA VAL A 89 -10.76 3.74 14.59
C VAL A 89 -12.02 4.50 14.98
N ALA A 90 -13.02 4.57 14.09
CA ALA A 90 -14.30 5.21 14.37
C ALA A 90 -15.08 4.42 15.43
N LEU A 91 -15.07 3.08 15.37
CA LEU A 91 -15.68 2.21 16.36
C LEU A 91 -15.06 2.42 17.74
N ASN A 92 -13.73 2.46 17.85
CA ASN A 92 -13.04 2.73 19.10
C ASN A 92 -13.42 4.11 19.68
N HIS A 93 -13.47 5.15 18.84
CA HIS A 93 -13.91 6.48 19.29
C HIS A 93 -15.37 6.49 19.76
N TYR A 94 -16.25 5.74 19.09
CA TYR A 94 -17.63 5.64 19.50
C TYR A 94 -17.77 4.90 20.83
N ARG A 95 -17.02 3.82 21.03
CA ARG A 95 -16.94 3.11 22.31
C ARG A 95 -16.50 4.04 23.46
N ASP A 96 -15.47 4.85 23.23
CA ASP A 96 -15.00 5.82 24.23
C ASP A 96 -16.08 6.87 24.58
N LEU A 97 -16.90 7.28 23.60
CA LEU A 97 -18.00 8.24 23.80
C LEU A 97 -19.18 7.66 24.60
N GLU A 98 -19.49 6.35 24.41
CA GLU A 98 -20.54 5.66 25.18
C GLU A 98 -20.16 5.45 26.66
N GLY A 99 -18.92 5.80 27.04
CA GLY A 99 -18.48 5.80 28.45
C GLY A 99 -18.36 4.40 29.07
N GLN A 100 -18.43 3.35 28.27
CA GLN A 100 -18.27 1.97 28.72
C GLN A 100 -16.90 1.46 28.27
N PRO A 101 -15.94 1.30 29.19
CA PRO A 101 -14.61 0.77 28.85
C PRO A 101 -14.61 -0.74 28.58
N ARG A 102 -15.77 -1.40 28.65
CA ARG A 102 -15.90 -2.84 28.41
C ARG A 102 -15.61 -3.13 26.95
N LYS A 103 -14.59 -3.94 26.71
CA LYS A 103 -14.26 -4.48 25.40
C LYS A 103 -14.64 -5.97 25.43
N ASP A 104 -15.78 -6.28 24.85
CA ASP A 104 -16.18 -7.64 24.53
C ASP A 104 -16.77 -7.69 23.13
N ASP A 105 -16.78 -8.88 22.56
CA ASP A 105 -17.14 -9.12 21.18
C ASP A 105 -18.63 -8.81 20.92
N GLU A 106 -19.51 -9.04 21.89
CA GLU A 106 -20.92 -8.69 21.84
C GLU A 106 -21.10 -7.16 21.72
N TRP A 107 -20.41 -6.41 22.60
CA TRP A 107 -20.51 -4.95 22.62
C TRP A 107 -19.94 -4.33 21.33
N ASP A 108 -18.85 -4.89 20.79
CA ASP A 108 -18.26 -4.41 19.54
C ASP A 108 -19.17 -4.69 18.34
N ALA A 109 -19.83 -5.85 18.28
CA ALA A 109 -20.84 -6.18 17.30
C ALA A 109 -22.05 -5.22 17.37
N TYR A 110 -22.57 -4.97 18.59
CA TYR A 110 -23.65 -4.00 18.83
C TYR A 110 -23.29 -2.61 18.39
N LEU A 111 -22.16 -2.08 18.85
CA LEU A 111 -21.71 -0.73 18.49
C LEU A 111 -21.52 -0.57 16.98
N GLY A 112 -20.97 -1.58 16.32
CA GLY A 112 -20.82 -1.59 14.87
C GLY A 112 -22.15 -1.46 14.14
N ALA A 113 -23.14 -2.24 14.54
CA ALA A 113 -24.50 -2.19 14.01
C ALA A 113 -25.16 -0.83 14.28
N ARG A 114 -25.07 -0.34 15.52
CA ARG A 114 -25.65 0.93 15.95
C ARG A 114 -25.06 2.14 15.20
N MET A 115 -23.74 2.14 14.94
CA MET A 115 -23.10 3.17 14.10
C MET A 115 -23.70 3.24 12.71
N VAL A 116 -24.05 2.10 12.11
CA VAL A 116 -24.70 2.06 10.79
C VAL A 116 -26.15 2.54 10.90
N TYR A 117 -26.89 2.11 11.91
CA TYR A 117 -28.25 2.59 12.17
C TYR A 117 -28.31 4.11 12.30
N LEU A 118 -27.41 4.69 13.11
CA LEU A 118 -27.32 6.15 13.33
C LEU A 118 -26.65 6.90 12.15
N ARG A 119 -26.27 6.21 11.10
CA ARG A 119 -25.55 6.78 9.92
C ARG A 119 -24.32 7.59 10.31
N MET A 120 -23.57 7.11 11.29
CA MET A 120 -22.39 7.81 11.81
C MET A 120 -21.24 7.84 10.79
N GLY A 121 -20.38 8.84 10.94
CA GLY A 121 -19.13 8.89 10.17
C GLY A 121 -18.21 7.70 10.50
N GLY A 122 -17.59 7.12 9.47
CA GLY A 122 -16.77 5.91 9.61
C GLY A 122 -17.45 4.63 9.17
N CYS A 123 -18.76 4.67 8.93
CA CYS A 123 -19.52 3.59 8.30
C CYS A 123 -19.63 3.83 6.80
N ARG A 124 -19.57 2.77 6.03
CA ARG A 124 -19.74 2.81 4.58
C ARG A 124 -20.33 1.50 4.08
N GLU A 125 -21.16 1.60 3.09
CA GLU A 125 -21.56 0.45 2.31
C GLU A 125 -20.34 -0.26 1.71
N ALA A 126 -20.33 -1.57 1.75
CA ALA A 126 -19.22 -2.35 1.26
C ALA A 126 -19.23 -2.37 -0.28
N ILE A 127 -18.21 -1.79 -0.86
CA ILE A 127 -18.06 -1.75 -2.32
C ILE A 127 -17.81 -3.18 -2.83
N GLU A 128 -18.62 -3.61 -3.79
CA GLU A 128 -18.39 -4.87 -4.49
C GLU A 128 -17.09 -4.82 -5.29
N THR A 129 -16.35 -5.92 -5.22
CA THR A 129 -15.09 -6.10 -5.95
C THR A 129 -15.12 -7.40 -6.72
N THR A 130 -14.63 -7.38 -7.96
CA THR A 130 -14.50 -8.57 -8.78
C THR A 130 -13.45 -9.53 -8.22
N GLU A 131 -13.45 -10.79 -8.67
CA GLU A 131 -12.40 -11.75 -8.30
C GLU A 131 -11.01 -11.29 -8.74
N GLU A 132 -10.91 -10.69 -9.91
CA GLU A 132 -9.67 -10.14 -10.43
C GLU A 132 -9.14 -8.99 -9.55
N GLU A 133 -10.01 -8.06 -9.13
CA GLU A 133 -9.64 -6.99 -8.21
C GLU A 133 -9.20 -7.54 -6.85
N ARG A 134 -9.88 -8.57 -6.33
CA ARG A 134 -9.50 -9.25 -5.08
C ARG A 134 -8.16 -9.96 -5.21
N SER A 135 -7.91 -10.64 -6.34
CA SER A 135 -6.64 -11.29 -6.65
C SER A 135 -5.51 -10.27 -6.72
N LEU A 136 -5.66 -9.20 -7.51
CA LEU A 136 -4.68 -8.11 -7.60
C LEU A 136 -4.39 -7.46 -6.24
N SER A 137 -5.44 -7.25 -5.43
CA SER A 137 -5.27 -6.72 -4.07
C SER A 137 -4.40 -7.64 -3.22
N ARG A 138 -4.59 -8.97 -3.31
CA ARG A 138 -3.79 -9.96 -2.59
C ARG A 138 -2.34 -9.98 -3.09
N LEU A 139 -2.13 -10.09 -4.40
CA LEU A 139 -0.81 -10.13 -5.04
C LEU A 139 0.01 -8.88 -4.71
N THR A 140 -0.57 -7.69 -4.85
CA THR A 140 0.11 -6.44 -4.53
C THR A 140 0.45 -6.29 -3.03
N ARG A 141 -0.33 -6.91 -2.13
CA ARG A 141 -0.01 -6.98 -0.69
C ARG A 141 1.12 -7.94 -0.41
N ILE A 142 1.13 -9.11 -1.06
CA ILE A 142 2.24 -10.07 -0.96
C ILE A 142 3.53 -9.38 -1.43
N HIS A 143 3.51 -8.75 -2.61
CA HIS A 143 4.64 -8.00 -3.13
C HIS A 143 5.16 -6.94 -2.13
N SER A 144 4.25 -6.17 -1.52
CA SER A 144 4.63 -5.15 -0.53
C SER A 144 5.27 -5.75 0.71
N ARG A 145 4.71 -6.85 1.25
CA ARG A 145 5.23 -7.54 2.45
C ARG A 145 6.63 -8.09 2.19
N VAL A 146 6.80 -8.84 1.11
CA VAL A 146 8.10 -9.44 0.77
C VAL A 146 9.15 -8.35 0.48
N THR A 147 8.75 -7.24 -0.15
CA THR A 147 9.66 -6.09 -0.36
C THR A 147 10.09 -5.47 0.97
N GLU A 148 9.19 -5.38 1.96
CA GLU A 148 9.51 -4.85 3.28
C GLU A 148 10.40 -5.81 4.08
N ASP A 149 10.14 -7.12 4.00
CA ASP A 149 10.98 -8.14 4.63
C ASP A 149 12.40 -8.10 4.04
N ARG A 150 12.53 -7.97 2.71
CA ARG A 150 13.83 -7.75 2.06
C ARG A 150 14.56 -6.55 2.62
N LYS A 151 13.88 -5.42 2.80
CA LYS A 151 14.51 -4.21 3.41
C LYS A 151 15.00 -4.46 4.82
N ARG A 152 14.24 -5.22 5.63
CA ARG A 152 14.64 -5.60 6.99
C ARG A 152 15.89 -6.48 6.99
N TYR A 153 15.96 -7.49 6.10
CA TYR A 153 17.14 -8.33 5.95
C TYR A 153 18.36 -7.54 5.46
N VAL A 154 18.18 -6.62 4.51
CA VAL A 154 19.26 -5.72 4.08
C VAL A 154 19.73 -4.79 5.22
N ALA A 155 18.84 -4.32 6.08
CA ALA A 155 19.22 -3.51 7.23
C ALA A 155 20.05 -4.32 8.23
N ARG A 156 19.68 -5.58 8.50
CA ARG A 156 20.48 -6.52 9.32
C ARG A 156 21.83 -6.82 8.67
N LEU A 157 21.85 -7.11 7.36
CA LEU A 157 23.09 -7.30 6.61
C LEU A 157 24.04 -6.11 6.75
N ARG A 158 23.51 -4.88 6.73
CA ARG A 158 24.32 -3.68 6.95
C ARG A 158 24.89 -3.62 8.37
N ALA A 159 24.15 -4.06 9.38
CA ALA A 159 24.64 -4.10 10.77
C ALA A 159 25.83 -5.08 10.88
N VAL A 160 25.71 -6.29 10.35
CA VAL A 160 26.79 -7.28 10.34
C VAL A 160 28.00 -6.79 9.54
N LEU A 161 27.77 -6.15 8.39
CA LEU A 161 28.87 -5.56 7.59
C LEU A 161 29.55 -4.39 8.31
N LEU A 162 28.85 -3.66 9.18
CA LEU A 162 29.43 -2.58 9.98
C LEU A 162 30.45 -3.12 11.02
N GLU A 163 30.18 -4.30 11.57
CA GLU A 163 31.09 -4.98 12.47
C GLU A 163 32.25 -5.61 11.71
N LEU A 164 31.99 -6.27 10.60
CA LEU A 164 32.98 -7.02 9.83
C LEU A 164 33.90 -6.13 8.98
N ALA A 165 33.35 -5.14 8.28
CA ALA A 165 34.07 -4.32 7.29
C ALA A 165 33.51 -2.88 7.24
N PRO A 166 33.64 -2.09 8.32
CA PRO A 166 33.03 -0.76 8.44
C PRO A 166 33.48 0.19 7.31
N GLU A 167 34.68 0.01 6.77
CA GLU A 167 35.18 0.82 5.65
C GLU A 167 34.29 0.74 4.41
N MET A 168 33.65 -0.41 4.17
CA MET A 168 32.74 -0.62 3.02
C MET A 168 31.37 0.06 3.19
N LEU A 169 31.11 0.62 4.37
CA LEU A 169 29.87 1.37 4.68
C LEU A 169 30.11 2.87 4.81
N HIS A 170 31.35 3.30 4.81
CA HIS A 170 31.69 4.70 4.98
C HIS A 170 31.16 5.56 3.82
N ALA A 171 30.81 6.82 4.08
CA ALA A 171 30.28 7.75 3.08
C ALA A 171 31.20 7.98 1.87
N LYS A 172 32.52 7.81 2.04
CA LYS A 172 33.51 7.90 0.97
C LYS A 172 33.76 6.59 0.19
N TRP A 173 33.03 5.51 0.56
CA TRP A 173 33.14 4.24 -0.12
C TRP A 173 32.67 4.34 -1.58
N LYS A 174 33.51 3.96 -2.53
CA LYS A 174 33.24 3.98 -3.97
C LYS A 174 32.97 2.57 -4.56
N GLY A 175 32.91 1.56 -3.72
CA GLY A 175 32.61 0.19 -4.11
C GLY A 175 31.10 -0.10 -4.12
N PRO A 176 30.73 -1.40 -4.21
CA PRO A 176 29.34 -1.85 -4.20
C PRO A 176 28.60 -1.44 -2.93
N ARG A 177 27.37 -1.02 -3.07
CA ARG A 177 26.48 -0.79 -1.91
C ARG A 177 26.10 -2.13 -1.29
N PRO A 178 25.82 -2.19 0.04
CA PRO A 178 25.46 -3.42 0.75
C PRO A 178 24.28 -4.19 0.12
N ASP A 179 23.31 -3.46 -0.42
CA ASP A 179 22.08 -3.98 -1.03
C ASP A 179 22.20 -4.27 -2.54
N SER A 180 23.39 -4.02 -3.13
CA SER A 180 23.63 -4.21 -4.55
C SER A 180 23.88 -5.68 -4.91
N LYS A 181 23.48 -6.10 -6.10
CA LYS A 181 23.78 -7.44 -6.63
C LYS A 181 25.27 -7.78 -6.55
N ALA A 182 26.14 -6.79 -6.81
CA ALA A 182 27.58 -7.00 -6.77
C ALA A 182 28.06 -7.36 -5.35
N MET A 183 27.57 -6.67 -4.32
CA MET A 183 27.93 -6.99 -2.94
C MET A 183 27.39 -8.37 -2.53
N LEU A 184 26.15 -8.68 -2.86
CA LEU A 184 25.53 -9.97 -2.55
C LEU A 184 26.34 -11.11 -3.20
N TYR A 185 26.71 -11.00 -4.49
CA TYR A 185 27.53 -12.01 -5.18
C TYR A 185 28.95 -12.12 -4.61
N LEU A 186 29.54 -11.02 -4.15
CA LEU A 186 30.84 -11.04 -3.49
C LEU A 186 30.76 -11.81 -2.16
N LEU A 187 29.74 -11.53 -1.33
CA LEU A 187 29.52 -12.21 -0.07
C LEU A 187 29.16 -13.69 -0.24
N GLU A 188 28.45 -14.06 -1.28
CA GLU A 188 28.17 -15.45 -1.63
C GLU A 188 29.45 -16.20 -2.05
N ARG A 189 30.32 -15.54 -2.82
CA ARG A 189 31.57 -16.15 -3.28
C ARG A 189 32.63 -16.21 -2.20
N TRP A 190 32.69 -15.21 -1.36
CA TRP A 190 33.64 -15.08 -0.24
C TRP A 190 32.89 -14.75 1.05
N PRO A 191 32.27 -15.76 1.72
CA PRO A 191 31.53 -15.55 2.95
C PRO A 191 32.39 -14.89 4.02
N GLY A 192 31.89 -13.82 4.65
CA GLY A 192 32.66 -13.03 5.61
C GLY A 192 33.93 -12.40 5.02
N PHE A 193 34.01 -12.26 3.69
CA PHE A 193 35.20 -11.85 2.92
C PHE A 193 36.42 -12.75 3.11
N ASN A 194 36.23 -14.00 3.55
CA ASN A 194 37.30 -14.96 3.74
C ASN A 194 37.97 -15.30 2.40
N GLY A 195 39.29 -15.15 2.31
CA GLY A 195 40.06 -15.39 1.10
C GLY A 195 39.98 -14.31 0.02
N LEU A 196 39.11 -13.29 0.21
CA LEU A 196 38.94 -12.19 -0.75
C LEU A 196 40.21 -11.33 -0.86
N GLU A 197 40.95 -11.18 0.23
CA GLU A 197 42.23 -10.46 0.29
C GLU A 197 43.33 -11.10 -0.58
N ARG A 198 43.22 -12.42 -0.83
CA ARG A 198 44.12 -13.22 -1.70
C ARG A 198 43.53 -13.51 -3.07
N ALA A 199 42.26 -13.18 -3.29
CA ALA A 199 41.58 -13.49 -4.55
C ALA A 199 42.27 -12.82 -5.74
N GLN A 200 42.30 -13.51 -6.87
CA GLN A 200 42.73 -12.93 -8.13
C GLN A 200 41.79 -11.79 -8.52
N LEU A 201 42.32 -10.63 -8.92
CA LEU A 201 41.52 -9.47 -9.35
C LEU A 201 40.50 -9.83 -10.41
N ARG A 202 40.88 -10.66 -11.40
CA ARG A 202 39.99 -11.13 -12.45
C ARG A 202 38.71 -11.82 -11.93
N SER A 203 38.80 -12.52 -10.79
CA SER A 203 37.64 -13.19 -10.19
C SER A 203 36.65 -12.18 -9.61
N ILE A 204 37.15 -11.09 -9.01
CA ILE A 204 36.33 -9.99 -8.49
C ILE A 204 35.76 -9.18 -9.66
N GLU A 205 36.60 -8.85 -10.66
CA GLU A 205 36.22 -8.13 -11.89
C GLU A 205 35.07 -8.85 -12.61
N LYS A 206 35.12 -10.19 -12.73
CA LYS A 206 34.05 -10.98 -13.37
C LYS A 206 32.70 -10.71 -12.74
N ILE A 207 32.59 -10.69 -11.41
CA ILE A 207 31.36 -10.36 -10.69
C ILE A 207 30.94 -8.92 -10.96
N LEU A 208 31.88 -7.99 -10.91
CA LEU A 208 31.60 -6.57 -11.17
C LEU A 208 31.11 -6.33 -12.59
N HIS A 209 31.68 -6.98 -13.60
CA HIS A 209 31.23 -6.90 -14.98
C HIS A 209 29.82 -7.46 -15.16
N GLN A 210 29.47 -8.59 -14.53
CA GLN A 210 28.10 -9.12 -14.49
C GLN A 210 27.12 -8.11 -13.88
N CYS A 211 27.60 -7.25 -12.99
CA CYS A 211 26.82 -6.18 -12.35
C CYS A 211 26.96 -4.79 -13.03
N ARG A 212 27.45 -4.76 -14.28
CA ARG A 212 27.51 -3.56 -15.12
C ARG A 212 28.47 -2.45 -14.63
N TYR A 213 29.56 -2.80 -13.96
CA TYR A 213 30.56 -1.82 -13.54
C TYR A 213 31.46 -1.29 -14.68
N GLY A 214 31.45 -1.95 -15.83
CA GLY A 214 32.17 -1.50 -17.03
C GLY A 214 33.68 -1.26 -16.79
N SER A 215 34.22 -0.17 -17.33
CA SER A 215 35.65 0.18 -17.20
C SER A 215 36.11 0.45 -15.77
N LYS A 216 35.21 0.68 -14.82
CA LYS A 216 35.54 0.89 -13.39
C LYS A 216 35.76 -0.42 -12.62
N ALA A 217 35.49 -1.57 -13.20
CA ALA A 217 35.56 -2.87 -12.51
C ALA A 217 36.91 -3.14 -11.89
N THR A 218 38.00 -2.85 -12.59
CA THR A 218 39.38 -3.07 -12.12
C THR A 218 39.70 -2.22 -10.89
N ASP A 219 39.38 -0.95 -10.90
CA ASP A 219 39.68 -0.05 -9.78
C ASP A 219 38.81 -0.38 -8.56
N VAL A 220 37.53 -0.73 -8.79
CA VAL A 220 36.62 -1.19 -7.75
C VAL A 220 37.09 -2.53 -7.17
N ALA A 221 37.57 -3.48 -7.98
CA ALA A 221 38.14 -4.75 -7.51
C ALA A 221 39.36 -4.55 -6.63
N LYS A 222 40.27 -3.64 -7.00
CA LYS A 222 41.43 -3.27 -6.16
C LYS A 222 40.99 -2.67 -4.82
N LEU A 223 39.97 -1.80 -4.86
CA LEU A 223 39.40 -1.17 -3.66
C LEU A 223 38.79 -2.21 -2.71
N ILE A 224 37.97 -3.13 -3.21
CA ILE A 224 37.34 -4.20 -2.44
C ILE A 224 38.42 -5.11 -1.81
N ARG A 225 39.41 -5.54 -2.60
CA ARG A 225 40.50 -6.39 -2.09
C ARG A 225 41.34 -5.67 -1.03
N LYS A 226 41.57 -4.37 -1.17
CA LYS A 226 42.27 -3.56 -0.15
C LYS A 226 41.44 -3.51 1.14
N ALA A 227 40.16 -3.26 1.08
CA ALA A 227 39.27 -3.24 2.24
C ALA A 227 39.25 -4.60 2.96
N ALA A 228 39.16 -5.70 2.20
CA ALA A 228 39.21 -7.05 2.75
C ALA A 228 40.52 -7.36 3.54
N ARG A 229 41.65 -6.80 3.13
CA ARG A 229 42.92 -6.91 3.89
C ARG A 229 42.93 -6.18 5.24
N GLY A 230 42.09 -5.15 5.35
CA GLY A 230 41.95 -4.39 6.59
C GLY A 230 41.13 -5.07 7.68
N ILE A 231 40.44 -6.18 7.35
CA ILE A 231 39.59 -6.91 8.29
C ILE A 231 40.49 -7.66 9.29
N SER A 232 40.47 -7.21 10.55
CA SER A 232 41.17 -7.83 11.66
C SER A 232 40.16 -8.21 12.73
N MET A 233 39.93 -9.51 12.92
CA MET A 233 38.94 -10.06 13.84
C MET A 233 39.33 -11.45 14.26
N ALA A 234 39.00 -11.85 15.52
CA ALA A 234 39.21 -13.21 16.02
C ALA A 234 38.47 -14.25 15.16
N ALA A 235 39.03 -15.45 15.01
CA ALA A 235 38.53 -16.45 14.12
C ALA A 235 37.11 -16.92 14.51
N GLU A 236 36.82 -17.10 15.79
CA GLU A 236 35.53 -17.51 16.31
C GLU A 236 34.46 -16.45 16.05
N GLU A 237 34.78 -15.18 16.32
CA GLU A 237 33.87 -14.05 16.09
C GLU A 237 33.55 -13.90 14.60
N ARG A 238 34.59 -13.99 13.75
CA ARG A 238 34.41 -13.96 12.29
C ARG A 238 33.58 -15.12 11.78
N SER A 239 33.70 -16.31 12.38
CA SER A 239 32.92 -17.49 12.04
C SER A 239 31.42 -17.28 12.30
N SER A 240 31.08 -16.74 13.49
CA SER A 240 29.68 -16.46 13.84
C SER A 240 29.03 -15.39 12.94
N LEU A 241 29.75 -14.30 12.67
CA LEU A 241 29.28 -13.28 11.72
C LEU A 241 29.14 -13.83 10.30
N THR A 242 30.04 -14.73 9.87
CA THR A 242 29.93 -15.37 8.56
C THR A 242 28.69 -16.26 8.46
N MET A 243 28.35 -16.98 9.53
CA MET A 243 27.10 -17.76 9.60
C MET A 243 25.87 -16.86 9.51
N GLU A 244 25.84 -15.75 10.23
CA GLU A 244 24.74 -14.80 10.16
C GLU A 244 24.59 -14.19 8.76
N LEU A 245 25.72 -13.84 8.12
CA LEU A 245 25.72 -13.36 6.74
C LEU A 245 25.13 -14.36 5.78
N ASP A 246 25.50 -15.65 5.87
CA ASP A 246 24.95 -16.72 4.99
C ASP A 246 23.43 -16.83 5.15
N LEU A 247 22.94 -16.83 6.38
CA LEU A 247 21.50 -16.86 6.66
C LEU A 247 20.78 -15.63 6.06
N LEU A 248 21.33 -14.43 6.24
CA LEU A 248 20.75 -13.19 5.69
C LEU A 248 20.76 -13.17 4.16
N LEU A 249 21.84 -13.65 3.53
CA LEU A 249 21.94 -13.75 2.07
C LEU A 249 20.88 -14.68 1.50
N ARG A 250 20.65 -15.84 2.12
CA ARG A 250 19.59 -16.79 1.73
C ARG A 250 18.20 -16.15 1.83
N GLN A 251 17.93 -15.41 2.93
CA GLN A 251 16.65 -14.71 3.10
C GLN A 251 16.46 -13.61 2.04
N ILE A 252 17.49 -12.82 1.76
CA ILE A 252 17.44 -11.79 0.73
C ILE A 252 17.19 -12.40 -0.65
N ARG A 253 17.86 -13.50 -0.99
CA ARG A 253 17.65 -14.22 -2.26
C ARG A 253 16.22 -14.73 -2.39
N LEU A 254 15.69 -15.40 -1.35
CA LEU A 254 14.32 -15.86 -1.33
C LEU A 254 13.31 -14.72 -1.52
N CYS A 255 13.58 -13.57 -0.90
CA CYS A 255 12.76 -12.38 -1.13
C CYS A 255 12.85 -11.90 -2.59
N ASP A 256 14.06 -11.84 -3.18
CA ASP A 256 14.25 -11.40 -4.56
C ASP A 256 13.51 -12.30 -5.57
N GLU A 257 13.60 -13.63 -5.40
CA GLU A 257 12.89 -14.62 -6.21
C GLU A 257 11.37 -14.49 -6.05
N SER A 258 10.90 -14.34 -4.80
CA SER A 258 9.48 -14.17 -4.49
C SER A 258 8.92 -12.87 -5.07
N ILE A 259 9.66 -11.76 -4.96
CA ILE A 259 9.29 -10.46 -5.56
C ILE A 259 9.17 -10.60 -7.07
N ALA A 260 10.15 -11.25 -7.73
CA ALA A 260 10.14 -11.44 -9.17
C ALA A 260 8.93 -12.27 -9.64
N LYS A 261 8.63 -13.39 -8.94
CA LYS A 261 7.48 -14.24 -9.23
C LYS A 261 6.16 -13.48 -9.07
N VAL A 262 5.97 -12.83 -7.93
CA VAL A 262 4.72 -12.07 -7.66
C VAL A 262 4.58 -10.87 -8.60
N TYR A 263 5.68 -10.23 -8.97
CA TYR A 263 5.67 -9.16 -9.97
C TYR A 263 5.19 -9.64 -11.34
N ALA A 264 5.63 -10.81 -11.79
CA ALA A 264 5.18 -11.41 -13.06
C ALA A 264 3.66 -11.68 -13.06
N GLU A 265 3.13 -12.25 -11.97
CA GLU A 265 1.69 -12.47 -11.80
C GLU A 265 0.89 -11.17 -11.80
N ILE A 266 1.40 -10.12 -11.13
CA ILE A 266 0.76 -8.79 -11.14
C ILE A 266 0.77 -8.22 -12.56
N ALA A 267 1.88 -8.32 -13.27
CA ALA A 267 2.01 -7.79 -14.62
C ALA A 267 1.03 -8.46 -15.59
N ASP A 268 0.94 -9.78 -15.55
CA ASP A 268 0.00 -10.56 -16.36
C ASP A 268 -1.47 -10.19 -16.05
N CYS A 269 -1.84 -10.08 -14.77
CA CYS A 269 -3.19 -9.67 -14.38
C CYS A 269 -3.51 -8.24 -14.84
N VAL A 270 -2.56 -7.31 -14.73
CA VAL A 270 -2.75 -5.91 -15.13
C VAL A 270 -2.84 -5.77 -16.64
N GLU A 271 -2.03 -6.51 -17.41
CA GLU A 271 -2.07 -6.50 -18.88
C GLU A 271 -3.37 -7.07 -19.45
N ARG A 272 -3.99 -8.05 -18.77
CA ARG A 272 -5.30 -8.58 -19.15
C ARG A 272 -6.47 -7.67 -18.77
N HIS A 273 -6.28 -6.79 -17.78
CA HIS A 273 -7.35 -5.92 -17.28
C HIS A 273 -7.47 -4.64 -18.13
N PRO A 274 -8.64 -4.31 -18.73
CA PRO A 274 -8.80 -3.16 -19.63
C PRO A 274 -8.34 -1.83 -19.03
N LEU A 275 -8.68 -1.58 -17.75
CA LEU A 275 -8.21 -0.40 -17.03
C LEU A 275 -6.71 -0.48 -16.75
N GLY A 276 -6.18 -1.67 -16.47
CA GLY A 276 -4.75 -1.90 -16.27
C GLY A 276 -3.94 -1.43 -17.45
N GLN A 277 -4.34 -1.80 -18.67
CA GLN A 277 -3.69 -1.36 -19.91
C GLN A 277 -3.70 0.17 -20.04
N LYS A 278 -4.83 0.84 -19.83
CA LYS A 278 -4.93 2.31 -19.87
C LYS A 278 -3.98 2.97 -18.85
N LEU A 279 -3.81 2.39 -17.66
CA LEU A 279 -2.94 2.93 -16.62
C LEU A 279 -1.46 2.76 -16.94
N LEU A 280 -1.07 1.65 -17.60
CA LEU A 280 0.31 1.39 -18.01
C LEU A 280 0.83 2.39 -19.07
N GLU A 281 -0.06 3.04 -19.81
CA GLU A 281 0.29 4.10 -20.77
C GLU A 281 0.80 5.38 -20.08
N MET A 282 0.48 5.56 -18.78
CA MET A 282 0.89 6.74 -18.03
C MET A 282 2.32 6.64 -17.52
N ASP A 283 3.15 7.66 -17.83
CA ASP A 283 4.51 7.74 -17.29
C ASP A 283 4.52 7.61 -15.77
N GLY A 284 5.39 6.75 -15.24
CA GLY A 284 5.54 6.51 -13.81
C GLY A 284 4.52 5.55 -13.20
N ILE A 285 3.69 4.89 -14.01
CA ILE A 285 2.82 3.80 -13.58
C ILE A 285 3.32 2.49 -14.19
N GLY A 286 3.90 1.64 -13.37
CA GLY A 286 4.25 0.27 -13.73
C GLY A 286 3.24 -0.73 -13.17
N PRO A 287 3.41 -2.05 -13.44
CA PRO A 287 2.45 -3.09 -13.08
C PRO A 287 2.00 -3.07 -11.61
N VAL A 288 2.92 -2.92 -10.67
CA VAL A 288 2.58 -2.91 -9.24
C VAL A 288 1.69 -1.71 -8.87
N ILE A 289 2.00 -0.52 -9.39
CA ILE A 289 1.20 0.69 -9.15
C ILE A 289 -0.17 0.54 -9.82
N ALA A 290 -0.22 0.10 -11.07
CA ALA A 290 -1.47 -0.17 -11.78
C ALA A 290 -2.34 -1.19 -11.02
N GLY A 291 -1.76 -2.29 -10.56
CA GLY A 291 -2.45 -3.30 -9.77
C GLY A 291 -3.04 -2.77 -8.45
N ILE A 292 -2.32 -1.87 -7.76
CA ILE A 292 -2.84 -1.19 -6.56
C ILE A 292 -4.02 -0.27 -6.95
N LEU A 293 -3.90 0.49 -8.02
CA LEU A 293 -4.95 1.41 -8.46
C LEU A 293 -6.19 0.66 -8.92
N VAL A 294 -6.05 -0.42 -9.68
CA VAL A 294 -7.16 -1.28 -10.10
C VAL A 294 -7.85 -1.93 -8.90
N SER A 295 -7.10 -2.43 -7.93
CA SER A 295 -7.66 -3.22 -6.84
C SER A 295 -8.15 -2.40 -5.62
N GLU A 296 -7.64 -1.20 -5.43
CA GLU A 296 -7.96 -0.39 -4.24
C GLU A 296 -8.64 0.94 -4.57
N LEU A 297 -8.33 1.56 -5.69
CA LEU A 297 -8.89 2.86 -6.07
C LEU A 297 -10.08 2.73 -7.02
N TYR A 298 -10.01 1.87 -8.00
CA TYR A 298 -11.08 1.70 -8.99
C TYR A 298 -12.43 1.31 -8.37
N PRO A 299 -12.50 0.36 -7.41
CA PRO A 299 -13.78 0.09 -6.73
C PRO A 299 -14.39 1.34 -6.09
N VAL A 300 -13.57 2.20 -5.47
CA VAL A 300 -14.03 3.46 -4.88
C VAL A 300 -14.44 4.47 -5.96
N ALA A 301 -13.71 4.54 -7.06
CA ALA A 301 -14.02 5.46 -8.15
C ALA A 301 -15.38 5.16 -8.83
N ARG A 302 -15.86 3.91 -8.79
CA ARG A 302 -17.16 3.53 -9.33
C ARG A 302 -18.34 4.10 -8.56
N VAL A 303 -18.18 4.30 -7.24
CA VAL A 303 -19.28 4.68 -6.34
C VAL A 303 -19.11 6.07 -5.71
N ALA A 304 -17.93 6.66 -5.79
CA ALA A 304 -17.63 7.94 -5.16
C ALA A 304 -17.21 8.99 -6.20
N ALA A 305 -17.72 10.20 -6.07
CA ALA A 305 -17.28 11.34 -6.87
C ALA A 305 -15.77 11.62 -6.70
N GLU A 306 -15.17 12.27 -7.70
CA GLU A 306 -13.73 12.54 -7.77
C GLU A 306 -13.13 13.16 -6.48
N PRO A 307 -13.75 14.15 -5.83
CA PRO A 307 -13.21 14.70 -4.59
C PRO A 307 -13.14 13.70 -3.42
N ARG A 308 -14.13 12.80 -3.31
CA ARG A 308 -14.14 11.74 -2.29
C ARG A 308 -13.07 10.68 -2.59
N SER A 309 -12.94 10.29 -3.85
CA SER A 309 -11.88 9.38 -4.32
C SER A 309 -10.49 9.96 -4.04
N ALA A 310 -10.29 11.25 -4.25
CA ALA A 310 -9.03 11.94 -3.96
C ALA A 310 -8.72 12.01 -2.45
N THR A 311 -9.74 12.23 -1.62
CA THR A 311 -9.60 12.19 -0.16
C THR A 311 -9.24 10.79 0.32
N TYR A 312 -9.92 9.76 -0.19
CA TYR A 312 -9.59 8.36 0.08
C TYR A 312 -8.14 8.01 -0.31
N SER A 313 -7.67 8.56 -1.42
CA SER A 313 -6.30 8.39 -1.91
C SER A 313 -5.26 9.19 -1.12
N GLY A 314 -5.67 10.07 -0.21
CA GLY A 314 -4.77 10.92 0.58
C GLY A 314 -4.05 12.00 -0.21
N VAL A 315 -4.47 12.28 -1.44
CA VAL A 315 -3.85 13.30 -2.30
C VAL A 315 -4.50 14.69 -2.17
N THR A 316 -5.51 14.80 -1.30
CA THR A 316 -6.14 16.06 -0.94
C THR A 316 -5.99 16.29 0.57
N PRO A 317 -5.03 17.13 0.99
CA PRO A 317 -4.91 17.50 2.39
C PRO A 317 -6.16 18.25 2.85
N LEU A 318 -6.59 17.98 4.08
CA LEU A 318 -7.65 18.76 4.72
C LEU A 318 -7.01 19.93 5.46
N ALA A 319 -7.40 21.15 5.10
CA ALA A 319 -7.01 22.35 5.84
C ALA A 319 -7.62 22.31 7.24
N ARG A 320 -6.80 22.37 8.26
CA ARG A 320 -7.23 22.51 9.64
C ARG A 320 -6.89 23.92 10.10
N LYS A 321 -7.88 24.80 10.00
CA LYS A 321 -7.78 26.20 10.47
C LYS A 321 -8.54 26.34 11.77
N SER A 322 -7.86 26.70 12.83
CA SER A 322 -8.46 27.06 14.10
C SER A 322 -7.80 28.34 14.62
N GLY A 323 -8.50 29.47 14.52
CA GLY A 323 -8.00 30.76 14.93
C GLY A 323 -6.71 31.19 14.20
N LYS A 324 -5.92 32.07 14.85
CA LYS A 324 -4.63 32.56 14.30
C LYS A 324 -3.44 31.58 14.48
N SER A 325 -3.60 30.51 15.26
CA SER A 325 -2.48 29.67 15.72
C SER A 325 -2.35 28.31 15.02
N LEU A 326 -3.35 27.85 14.27
CA LEU A 326 -3.33 26.56 13.61
C LEU A 326 -3.67 26.70 12.12
N ASP A 327 -2.63 26.68 11.30
CA ASP A 327 -2.75 26.51 9.84
C ASP A 327 -1.89 25.31 9.43
N ARG A 328 -2.43 24.10 9.57
CA ARG A 328 -1.75 22.86 9.22
C ARG A 328 -2.64 21.99 8.36
N ASP A 329 -2.09 21.56 7.24
CA ASP A 329 -2.71 20.53 6.42
C ASP A 329 -2.54 19.16 7.08
N ARG A 330 -3.62 18.42 7.22
CA ARG A 330 -3.63 17.05 7.71
C ARG A 330 -4.24 16.10 6.67
N LEU A 331 -3.75 14.87 6.63
CA LEU A 331 -4.44 13.81 5.90
C LEU A 331 -5.77 13.51 6.58
N ALA A 332 -6.80 13.22 5.78
CA ALA A 332 -8.08 12.75 6.29
C ALA A 332 -7.91 11.44 7.09
N GLN A 333 -8.77 11.23 8.05
CA GLN A 333 -8.87 9.91 8.70
C GLN A 333 -9.40 8.88 7.67
N GLY A 334 -8.91 7.65 7.74
CA GLY A 334 -9.34 6.59 6.83
C GLY A 334 -8.73 6.61 5.42
N VAL A 335 -7.69 7.42 5.18
CA VAL A 335 -6.92 7.41 3.92
C VAL A 335 -6.34 6.02 3.65
N ASN A 336 -6.48 5.54 2.42
CA ASN A 336 -5.78 4.34 1.99
C ASN A 336 -4.30 4.63 1.76
N LYS A 337 -3.47 4.27 2.76
CA LYS A 337 -2.02 4.51 2.73
C LYS A 337 -1.31 3.82 1.55
N ARG A 338 -1.86 2.72 1.03
CA ARG A 338 -1.28 2.01 -0.12
C ARG A 338 -1.49 2.80 -1.40
N VAL A 339 -2.71 3.32 -1.59
CA VAL A 339 -3.02 4.20 -2.74
C VAL A 339 -2.21 5.49 -2.65
N LEU A 340 -2.12 6.10 -1.46
CA LEU A 340 -1.30 7.30 -1.26
C LEU A 340 0.16 7.05 -1.66
N HIS A 341 0.75 5.93 -1.21
CA HIS A 341 2.11 5.57 -1.55
C HIS A 341 2.30 5.30 -3.05
N ALA A 342 1.35 4.61 -3.68
CA ALA A 342 1.36 4.36 -5.12
C ALA A 342 1.28 5.66 -5.93
N MET A 343 0.39 6.57 -5.56
CA MET A 343 0.24 7.88 -6.19
C MET A 343 1.48 8.74 -6.03
N TYR A 344 2.07 8.78 -4.83
CA TYR A 344 3.31 9.50 -4.55
C TYR A 344 4.48 8.94 -5.36
N THR A 345 4.66 7.62 -5.35
CA THR A 345 5.73 6.94 -6.11
C THR A 345 5.57 7.17 -7.61
N SER A 346 4.34 7.07 -8.13
CA SER A 346 4.03 7.39 -9.52
C SER A 346 4.46 8.83 -9.88
N ALA A 347 4.16 9.81 -9.04
CA ALA A 347 4.55 11.20 -9.26
C ALA A 347 6.08 11.40 -9.25
N VAL A 348 6.79 10.75 -8.30
CA VAL A 348 8.26 10.79 -8.21
C VAL A 348 8.92 10.20 -9.45
N VAL A 349 8.37 9.13 -10.00
CA VAL A 349 8.90 8.51 -11.24
C VAL A 349 8.52 9.33 -12.47
N ALA A 350 7.30 9.84 -12.54
CA ALA A 350 6.79 10.59 -13.68
C ALA A 350 7.65 11.83 -14.03
N ILE A 351 8.15 12.56 -13.05
CA ILE A 351 9.00 13.74 -13.30
C ILE A 351 10.30 13.42 -14.06
N LYS A 352 10.71 12.15 -14.09
CA LYS A 352 11.91 11.71 -14.84
C LYS A 352 11.60 11.47 -16.32
N HIS A 353 10.37 11.09 -16.64
CA HIS A 353 9.97 10.63 -17.96
C HIS A 353 9.01 11.60 -18.68
N SER A 354 8.20 12.35 -17.93
CA SER A 354 7.23 13.33 -18.46
C SER A 354 7.72 14.77 -18.25
N ALA A 355 7.88 15.51 -19.34
CA ALA A 355 8.25 16.93 -19.28
C ALA A 355 7.14 17.79 -18.64
N VAL A 356 5.87 17.45 -18.89
CA VAL A 356 4.69 18.12 -18.34
C VAL A 356 4.63 17.96 -16.81
N ASP A 357 4.78 16.74 -16.31
CA ASP A 357 4.78 16.45 -14.87
C ASP A 357 5.95 17.15 -14.17
N ARG A 358 7.12 17.17 -14.82
CA ARG A 358 8.31 17.87 -14.32
C ARG A 358 8.08 19.38 -14.23
N ALA A 359 7.51 19.99 -15.27
CA ALA A 359 7.21 21.42 -15.29
C ALA A 359 6.19 21.80 -14.21
N TYR A 360 5.12 20.99 -14.04
CA TYR A 360 4.14 21.18 -12.98
C TYR A 360 4.76 21.07 -11.59
N TYR A 361 5.57 20.03 -11.36
CA TYR A 361 6.28 19.84 -10.11
C TYR A 361 7.18 21.03 -9.77
N GLN A 362 7.98 21.53 -10.73
CA GLN A 362 8.86 22.68 -10.53
C GLN A 362 8.09 23.96 -10.23
N LYS A 363 6.94 24.19 -10.91
CA LYS A 363 6.03 25.31 -10.61
C LYS A 363 5.54 25.24 -9.16
N LYS A 364 5.10 24.05 -8.71
CA LYS A 364 4.62 23.84 -7.34
C LYS A 364 5.73 23.98 -6.31
N LEU A 365 6.90 23.42 -6.59
CA LEU A 365 8.06 23.51 -5.69
C LEU A 365 8.45 24.97 -5.41
N ARG A 366 8.44 25.84 -6.42
CA ARG A 366 8.66 27.29 -6.25
C ARG A 366 7.58 27.93 -5.38
N GLY A 367 6.32 27.56 -5.58
CA GLY A 367 5.20 28.06 -4.78
C GLY A 367 5.22 27.60 -3.31
N TYR A 368 5.95 26.53 -2.99
CA TYR A 368 6.12 25.99 -1.64
C TYR A 368 7.48 26.33 -1.01
N ALA A 369 8.20 27.34 -1.50
CA ALA A 369 9.55 27.68 -1.01
C ALA A 369 9.63 27.88 0.52
N GLY A 370 8.58 28.42 1.15
CA GLY A 370 8.49 28.59 2.62
C GLY A 370 7.91 27.41 3.40
N HIS A 371 7.57 26.30 2.72
CA HIS A 371 6.96 25.14 3.39
C HIS A 371 8.04 24.28 4.07
N PRO A 372 7.81 23.71 5.29
CA PRO A 372 8.80 22.86 5.97
C PRO A 372 9.27 21.66 5.17
N LYS A 373 8.44 21.15 4.23
CA LYS A 373 8.75 20.00 3.37
C LYS A 373 8.31 20.31 1.92
N PRO A 374 8.98 21.25 1.22
CA PRO A 374 8.50 21.77 -0.07
C PRO A 374 8.42 20.69 -1.16
N HIS A 375 9.37 19.77 -1.20
CA HIS A 375 9.37 18.64 -2.15
C HIS A 375 8.19 17.70 -1.93
N VAL A 376 7.88 17.36 -0.69
CA VAL A 376 6.73 16.48 -0.36
C VAL A 376 5.42 17.17 -0.77
N ALA A 377 5.25 18.45 -0.42
CA ALA A 377 4.08 19.23 -0.80
C ALA A 377 3.90 19.32 -2.32
N ALA A 378 4.99 19.55 -3.07
CA ALA A 378 4.98 19.59 -4.53
C ALA A 378 4.62 18.22 -5.15
N PHE A 379 5.12 17.11 -4.60
CA PHE A 379 4.75 15.76 -5.03
C PHE A 379 3.29 15.43 -4.73
N ILE A 380 2.76 15.80 -3.57
CA ILE A 380 1.33 15.61 -3.26
C ILE A 380 0.47 16.43 -4.22
N ALA A 381 0.84 17.67 -4.53
CA ALA A 381 0.14 18.48 -5.52
C ALA A 381 0.17 17.86 -6.93
N LEU A 382 1.30 17.28 -7.34
CA LEU A 382 1.39 16.54 -8.61
C LEU A 382 0.55 15.26 -8.54
N SER A 383 0.60 14.50 -7.45
CA SER A 383 -0.23 13.32 -7.25
C SER A 383 -1.72 13.66 -7.35
N ARG A 384 -2.16 14.80 -6.81
CA ARG A 384 -3.53 15.29 -6.93
C ARG A 384 -3.93 15.60 -8.38
N GLN A 385 -3.02 16.18 -9.16
CA GLN A 385 -3.27 16.43 -10.59
C GLN A 385 -3.36 15.11 -11.38
N ARG A 386 -2.45 14.18 -11.11
CA ARG A 386 -2.46 12.85 -11.73
C ARG A 386 -3.71 12.05 -11.35
N HIS A 387 -4.16 12.16 -10.10
CA HIS A 387 -5.40 11.51 -9.64
C HIS A 387 -6.60 11.90 -10.50
N LYS A 388 -6.74 13.16 -10.90
CA LYS A 388 -7.85 13.60 -11.77
C LYS A 388 -7.86 12.87 -13.11
N VAL A 389 -6.65 12.70 -13.70
CA VAL A 389 -6.51 11.95 -14.95
C VAL A 389 -6.85 10.48 -14.75
N ILE A 390 -6.28 9.86 -13.71
CA ILE A 390 -6.53 8.46 -13.35
C ILE A 390 -8.01 8.22 -13.09
N TYR A 391 -8.66 9.09 -12.32
CA TYR A 391 -10.10 9.01 -12.05
C TYR A 391 -10.93 9.06 -13.34
N LYS A 392 -10.60 9.96 -14.27
CA LYS A 392 -11.26 10.04 -15.57
C LYS A 392 -11.09 8.75 -16.38
N LEU A 393 -9.87 8.18 -16.42
CA LEU A 393 -9.61 6.90 -17.09
C LEU A 393 -10.39 5.74 -16.46
N MET A 394 -10.64 5.78 -15.15
CA MET A 394 -11.39 4.78 -14.41
C MET A 394 -12.91 4.86 -14.63
N THR A 395 -13.44 6.06 -14.86
CA THR A 395 -14.88 6.31 -14.88
C THR A 395 -15.42 6.59 -16.28
N THR A 396 -14.56 6.65 -17.29
CA THR A 396 -14.96 6.90 -18.70
C THR A 396 -14.20 5.96 -19.65
N GLU A 397 -14.69 5.88 -20.89
CA GLU A 397 -14.00 5.18 -21.98
C GLU A 397 -12.80 5.95 -22.55
N ALA A 398 -12.39 7.06 -21.93
CA ALA A 398 -11.25 7.85 -22.37
C ALA A 398 -9.97 7.02 -22.36
N ARG A 399 -9.08 7.28 -23.34
CA ARG A 399 -7.71 6.78 -23.36
C ARG A 399 -6.75 7.85 -22.86
N TYR A 400 -5.61 7.42 -22.37
CA TYR A 400 -4.56 8.34 -22.00
C TYR A 400 -3.89 8.91 -23.27
N ASP A 401 -3.85 10.23 -23.38
CA ASP A 401 -3.19 10.92 -24.48
C ASP A 401 -2.22 11.97 -23.94
N LYS A 402 -0.95 11.76 -24.20
CA LYS A 402 0.12 12.67 -23.76
C LYS A 402 0.05 14.02 -24.47
N GLU A 403 -0.39 14.05 -25.72
CA GLU A 403 -0.44 15.27 -26.54
C GLU A 403 -1.56 16.20 -26.04
N ILE A 404 -2.70 15.65 -25.68
CA ILE A 404 -3.81 16.41 -25.07
C ILE A 404 -3.37 17.04 -23.73
N LEU A 405 -2.60 16.30 -22.91
CA LEU A 405 -2.07 16.83 -21.66
C LEU A 405 -1.06 17.95 -21.89
N VAL A 406 -0.21 17.83 -22.89
CA VAL A 406 0.76 18.87 -23.28
C VAL A 406 0.02 20.11 -23.79
N ALA A 407 -0.95 19.94 -24.68
CA ALA A 407 -1.76 21.03 -25.23
C ALA A 407 -2.53 21.78 -24.12
N SER A 408 -3.23 21.06 -23.24
CA SER A 408 -3.96 21.66 -22.13
C SER A 408 -3.04 22.37 -21.12
N HIS A 409 -1.80 21.91 -20.98
CA HIS A 409 -0.81 22.54 -20.12
C HIS A 409 -0.27 23.83 -20.73
N LEU A 410 0.01 23.82 -22.02
CA LEU A 410 0.46 25.02 -22.78
C LEU A 410 -0.61 26.11 -22.81
N GLU A 411 -1.87 25.76 -23.08
CA GLU A 411 -3.01 26.69 -23.03
C GLU A 411 -3.19 27.32 -21.64
N ARG A 412 -2.91 26.56 -20.56
CA ARG A 412 -2.99 27.07 -19.21
C ARG A 412 -1.83 28.00 -18.86
N ILE A 413 -0.61 27.70 -19.34
CA ILE A 413 0.55 28.58 -19.19
C ILE A 413 0.29 29.89 -19.88
N GLU A 414 -0.27 29.86 -21.09
CA GLU A 414 -0.59 31.07 -21.85
C GLU A 414 -1.68 31.91 -21.17
N ARG A 415 -2.75 31.27 -20.66
CA ARG A 415 -3.77 31.96 -19.85
C ARG A 415 -3.19 32.61 -18.59
N ASP A 416 -2.34 31.89 -17.86
CA ASP A 416 -1.67 32.41 -16.64
C ASP A 416 -0.74 33.59 -16.99
N ARG A 417 -0.13 33.58 -18.18
CA ARG A 417 0.75 34.65 -18.69
C ARG A 417 -0.05 35.90 -19.07
N ILE A 418 -1.18 35.73 -19.77
CA ILE A 418 -2.10 36.82 -20.13
C ILE A 418 -2.73 37.43 -18.90
N ALA A 419 -3.08 36.64 -17.87
CA ALA A 419 -3.66 37.12 -16.63
C ALA A 419 -2.64 37.86 -15.72
N ALA A 420 -1.33 37.68 -15.97
CA ALA A 420 -0.26 38.33 -15.20
C ALA A 420 0.33 39.58 -15.90
N ALA A 421 -0.08 39.86 -17.15
CA ALA A 421 0.23 41.05 -17.92
C ALA A 421 -0.89 42.08 -17.83
#